data_ae584c69c66b3600d0364d756ee02a18
#
_entry.id   ae584c69c66b3600d0364d756ee02a18
#
_cell.length_a   1.000
_cell.length_b   1.000
_cell.length_c   1.000
_cell.angle_alpha   90.00
_cell.angle_beta   90.00
_cell.angle_gamma   90.00
#
_symmetry.space_group_name_H-M   'P 1'
#
loop_
_entity.id
_entity.type
_entity.pdbx_description
1 polymer ?
#
loop_
_entity_poly.entity_id
_entity_poly.type
_entity_poly.pdbx_seq_one_letter_code
_entity_poly.pdbx_strand_id
1 'polypeptide(L)' 'MSTNIVTKMSPEGLEIANTYLEQGSIPAVCAKLGVSENEVSEILNKREIKQYIDTVFLDTGYRN' A
#
# COMPACT_ATOMS: atom_id res chain seq x y z
N MET A 1 18.92 1.25 4.72
CA MET A 1 18.21 0.91 4.85
C MET A 1 16.95 1.20 4.42
N SER A 2 16.29 0.48 4.00
CA SER A 2 15.04 0.68 3.39
C SER A 2 14.05 1.25 4.28
N THR A 3 14.34 1.39 5.48
CA THR A 3 13.37 1.92 6.37
C THR A 3 13.03 3.34 6.04
N ASN A 4 13.80 4.01 5.21
CA ASN A 4 13.47 5.34 4.88
C ASN A 4 12.14 5.49 4.18
N ILE A 5 11.74 4.54 3.38
CA ILE A 5 10.47 4.60 2.71
C ILE A 5 9.34 4.58 3.70
N VAL A 6 9.40 3.67 4.64
CA VAL A 6 8.35 3.55 5.64
C VAL A 6 8.29 4.81 6.50
N THR A 7 9.43 5.36 6.82
CA THR A 7 9.47 6.53 7.67
C THR A 7 8.81 7.73 7.00
N LYS A 8 8.88 7.81 5.68
CA LYS A 8 8.30 8.92 4.99
C LYS A 8 6.82 8.79 4.77
N MET A 9 6.27 7.63 4.95
CA MET A 9 4.87 7.41 4.71
C MET A 9 4.05 7.79 5.92
N SER A 10 2.87 8.34 5.70
CA SER A 10 1.99 8.62 6.80
C SER A 10 1.44 7.30 7.32
N PRO A 11 1.02 7.25 8.58
CA PRO A 11 0.43 6.03 9.09
C PRO A 11 -0.77 5.56 8.28
N GLU A 12 -1.58 6.50 7.81
CA GLU A 12 -2.74 6.14 7.01
C GLU A 12 -2.30 5.55 5.68
N GLY A 13 -1.30 6.12 5.04
CA GLY A 13 -0.82 5.59 3.78
C GLY A 13 -0.26 4.20 3.92
N LEU A 14 0.49 3.97 5.00
CA LEU A 14 1.04 2.66 5.24
C LEU A 14 -0.05 1.65 5.48
N GLU A 15 -1.07 2.01 6.24
CA GLU A 15 -2.17 1.10 6.51
C GLU A 15 -2.91 0.73 5.24
N ILE A 16 -3.17 1.71 4.37
CA ILE A 16 -3.86 1.45 3.13
C ILE A 16 -3.00 0.55 2.24
N ALA A 17 -1.71 0.81 2.16
CA ALA A 17 -0.83 0.00 1.32
C ALA A 17 -0.79 -1.44 1.81
N ASN A 18 -0.65 -1.63 3.11
CA ASN A 18 -0.60 -2.98 3.66
C ASN A 18 -1.92 -3.70 3.47
N THR A 19 -3.03 -3.00 3.64
CA THR A 19 -4.33 -3.61 3.44
C THR A 19 -4.53 -3.99 1.99
N TYR A 20 -4.05 -3.13 1.08
CA TYR A 20 -4.15 -3.46 -0.33
C TYR A 20 -3.34 -4.71 -0.67
N LEU A 21 -2.15 -4.83 -0.11
CA LEU A 21 -1.34 -6.02 -0.35
C LEU A 21 -2.03 -7.28 0.18
N GLU A 22 -2.75 -7.12 1.28
CA GLU A 22 -3.42 -8.24 1.87
C GLU A 22 -4.68 -8.60 1.14
N GLN A 23 -5.49 -7.62 0.76
CA GLN A 23 -6.79 -7.86 0.16
C GLN A 23 -6.76 -8.04 -1.35
N GLY A 24 -5.84 -7.41 -2.01
CA GLY A 24 -5.67 -7.60 -3.44
C GLY A 24 -6.52 -6.71 -4.33
N SER A 25 -7.39 -5.90 -3.79
CA SER A 25 -8.18 -5.02 -4.65
C SER A 25 -8.61 -3.77 -3.89
N ILE A 26 -8.86 -2.71 -4.63
CA ILE A 26 -9.28 -1.46 -4.03
C ILE A 26 -10.63 -1.57 -3.35
N PRO A 27 -11.65 -2.17 -3.97
CA PRO A 27 -12.93 -2.28 -3.27
C PRO A 27 -12.83 -3.01 -1.94
N ALA A 28 -11.99 -4.02 -1.88
CA ALA A 28 -11.83 -4.77 -0.64
C ALA A 28 -11.17 -3.92 0.44
N VAL A 29 -10.23 -3.06 0.04
CA VAL A 29 -9.61 -2.16 1.00
C VAL A 29 -10.65 -1.18 1.54
N CYS A 30 -11.49 -0.65 0.66
CA CYS A 30 -12.52 0.28 1.07
C CYS A 30 -13.48 -0.36 2.06
N ALA A 31 -13.86 -1.59 1.80
CA ALA A 31 -14.76 -2.29 2.69
C ALA A 31 -14.13 -2.54 4.05
N LYS A 32 -12.86 -2.89 4.04
CA LYS A 32 -12.22 -3.22 5.29
C LYS A 32 -11.93 -2.00 6.14
N LEU A 33 -11.50 -0.92 5.54
CA LEU A 33 -11.09 0.26 6.28
C LEU A 33 -12.15 1.35 6.36
N GLY A 34 -13.20 1.23 5.58
CA GLY A 34 -14.24 2.24 5.59
C GLY A 34 -13.85 3.52 4.92
N VAL A 35 -13.04 3.44 3.88
CA VAL A 35 -12.59 4.62 3.16
C VAL A 35 -13.10 4.56 1.73
N SER A 36 -13.04 5.69 1.03
CA SER A 36 -13.55 5.75 -0.33
C SER A 36 -12.52 5.24 -1.33
N GLU A 37 -13.00 4.84 -2.49
CA GLU A 37 -12.10 4.38 -3.53
C GLU A 37 -11.20 5.49 -4.00
N ASN A 38 -11.70 6.73 -4.03
CA ASN A 38 -10.87 7.84 -4.44
C ASN A 38 -9.71 8.02 -3.48
N GLU A 39 -9.97 7.90 -2.21
CA GLU A 39 -8.92 8.06 -1.22
C GLU A 39 -7.88 6.95 -1.35
N VAL A 40 -8.32 5.73 -1.53
CA VAL A 40 -7.39 4.61 -1.69
C VAL A 40 -6.58 4.81 -2.96
N SER A 41 -7.22 5.20 -4.04
CA SER A 41 -6.55 5.38 -5.31
C SER A 41 -5.49 6.48 -5.22
N GLU A 42 -5.82 7.59 -4.57
CA GLU A 42 -4.88 8.65 -4.43
C GLU A 42 -3.66 8.22 -3.62
N ILE A 43 -3.90 7.49 -2.56
CA ILE A 43 -2.80 7.01 -1.73
C ILE A 43 -1.92 6.04 -2.53
N LEU A 44 -2.54 5.13 -3.25
CA LEU A 44 -1.77 4.13 -3.98
C LEU A 44 -0.98 4.74 -5.14
N ASN A 45 -1.36 5.95 -5.56
CA ASN A 45 -0.62 6.59 -6.62
C ASN A 45 0.58 7.40 -6.14
N LYS A 46 0.75 7.55 -4.85
CA LYS A 46 1.90 8.29 -4.35
C LYS A 46 3.17 7.49 -4.62
N ARG A 47 4.23 8.22 -4.97
CA ARG A 47 5.46 7.55 -5.34
C ARG A 47 5.98 6.64 -4.23
N GLU A 48 6.00 7.14 -3.00
CA GLU A 48 6.54 6.35 -1.90
C GLU A 48 5.69 5.11 -1.65
N ILE A 49 4.39 5.20 -1.88
CA ILE A 49 3.53 4.04 -1.69
C ILE A 49 3.78 3.02 -2.78
N LYS A 50 3.93 3.47 -4.03
CA LYS A 50 4.22 2.54 -5.10
C LYS A 50 5.55 1.85 -4.89
N GLN A 51 6.54 2.58 -4.40
CA GLN A 51 7.83 1.98 -4.13
C GLN A 51 7.74 0.95 -3.03
N TYR A 52 6.95 1.23 -2.01
CA TYR A 52 6.78 0.29 -0.92
C TYR A 52 6.15 -1.01 -1.43
N ILE A 53 5.09 -0.88 -2.24
CA ILE A 53 4.40 -2.06 -2.74
C ILE A 53 5.32 -2.86 -3.65
N ASP A 54 6.07 -2.19 -4.50
CA ASP A 54 7.00 -2.89 -5.36
C ASP A 54 8.04 -3.63 -4.57
N THR A 55 8.54 -3.02 -3.51
CA THR A 55 9.57 -3.66 -2.69
C THR A 55 9.01 -4.92 -2.04
N VAL A 56 7.78 -4.86 -1.57
CA VAL A 56 7.20 -6.04 -0.95
C VAL A 56 7.01 -7.16 -1.97
N PHE A 57 6.52 -6.82 -3.16
CA PHE A 57 6.35 -7.84 -4.17
C PHE A 57 7.69 -8.45 -4.58
N LEU A 58 8.72 -7.61 -4.76
CA LEU A 58 9.99 -8.17 -5.15
C LEU A 58 10.60 -9.03 -4.07
N ASP A 59 10.32 -8.68 -2.81
CA ASP A 59 10.91 -9.42 -1.74
C ASP A 59 10.22 -10.69 -1.45
N THR A 60 8.90 -10.78 -1.62
CA THR A 60 8.26 -11.96 -1.23
C THR A 60 7.69 -12.73 -2.32
N GLY A 61 6.91 -12.33 -3.04
CA GLY A 61 6.26 -13.09 -3.87
C GLY A 61 6.57 -13.31 -5.14
N TYR A 62 7.44 -12.66 -5.59
CA TYR A 62 7.57 -12.72 -6.80
C TYR A 62 8.14 -13.84 -7.24
N ARG A 63 8.80 -14.53 -6.54
CA ARG A 63 9.36 -15.50 -6.99
C ARG A 63 8.68 -16.59 -7.16
N ASN A 64 7.94 -16.85 -7.07
CA ASN A 64 7.26 -17.97 -7.21
C ASN A 64 7.54 -18.68 -7.96
#